data_e2970e8c1cd4b8eca47216bab4cb2dc9
#
_entry.id   e2970e8c1cd4b8eca47216bab4cb2dc9
#
_cell.length_a   1.000
_cell.length_b   1.000
_cell.length_c   1.000
_cell.angle_alpha   90.00
_cell.angle_beta   90.00
_cell.angle_gamma   90.00
#
_symmetry.space_group_name_H-M   'P 1'
#
loop_
_entity.id
_entity.type
_entity.pdbx_description
1 polymer ?
#
loop_
_entity_poly.entity_id
_entity_poly.type
_entity_poly.pdbx_seq_one_letter_code
_entity_poly.pdbx_strand_id
1 'polypeptide(L)'
;MRRLVACLAAAVAALGGLTATATPAAAAGGTFSVLTYNVAGLPEGLSSAPTPRDTSTTEIGKRIAPYDIVNVQEDFNYHAYLYATDTHPYRTATSGGAGIGSGLNTVSNYAWDTDDFERDGWNSCQLDSGDCLTPKGFTFMRERLAEGVYVDFYNLHTNAGTNDGDEASRADNLSQLTSFISTHSAGNAVVVMGDTNTRYTRSADTIAEFASNNGLTDAWVQLIRGGSAPAKGSDALVCDDTAATVPNTCEVVDKVLYRSSKLVNLNATSYNNEHAKFLTSDGLMLSDHDPITVGFSWSQNANFQLSDQFGGPHGDYYQDIDKVAAGARATSISLRSGSRVDQVGITLADGTTLTHGGTGGTASSLTLGSSEYVTTAYLCEGVKDSHTRIFYAKFTTNLGNTLAGGTTTSDCVTRTAPSGWQIAGFHGRSGDELDKVGFIYTKR
;
A
#
# COMPACT_ATOMS: atom_id res chain seq x y z
N MET A 1 -33.93 74.76 -36.58
CA MET A 1 -33.49 73.75 -37.50
C MET A 1 -31.96 73.59 -37.41
N ARG A 2 -31.46 72.64 -36.67
CA ARG A 2 -30.05 72.28 -36.63
C ARG A 2 -30.00 70.74 -36.64
N ARG A 3 -29.47 70.17 -37.69
CA ARG A 3 -29.26 68.70 -37.87
C ARG A 3 -28.03 68.31 -37.11
N LEU A 4 -28.10 67.31 -36.18
CA LEU A 4 -27.00 66.62 -35.62
C LEU A 4 -26.69 65.38 -36.49
N VAL A 5 -25.44 65.31 -36.93
CA VAL A 5 -24.88 64.14 -37.60
C VAL A 5 -24.24 63.27 -36.52
N ALA A 6 -24.69 62.02 -36.35
CA ALA A 6 -24.09 61.03 -35.45
C ALA A 6 -23.08 60.22 -36.24
N CYS A 7 -21.81 60.28 -35.83
CA CYS A 7 -20.75 59.37 -36.31
C CYS A 7 -20.77 58.08 -35.52
N LEU A 8 -21.04 56.96 -36.16
CA LEU A 8 -20.81 55.62 -35.62
C LEU A 8 -19.30 55.26 -35.73
N ALA A 9 -18.65 55.11 -34.59
CA ALA A 9 -17.33 54.50 -34.55
C ALA A 9 -17.47 52.97 -34.30
N ALA A 10 -17.05 52.15 -35.25
CA ALA A 10 -16.99 50.70 -35.12
C ALA A 10 -15.70 50.32 -34.36
N ALA A 11 -15.86 49.79 -33.16
CA ALA A 11 -14.75 49.19 -32.41
C ALA A 11 -14.56 47.72 -32.83
N VAL A 12 -13.44 47.41 -33.45
CA VAL A 12 -13.01 46.04 -33.73
C VAL A 12 -12.37 45.52 -32.46
N ALA A 13 -13.04 44.59 -31.76
CA ALA A 13 -12.46 43.84 -30.66
C ALA A 13 -11.59 42.71 -31.21
N ALA A 14 -10.28 42.81 -31.08
CA ALA A 14 -9.35 41.73 -31.34
C ALA A 14 -9.43 40.74 -30.16
N LEU A 15 -10.05 39.57 -30.36
CA LEU A 15 -9.94 38.44 -29.43
C LEU A 15 -8.54 37.85 -29.54
N GLY A 16 -7.64 38.30 -28.67
CA GLY A 16 -6.37 37.61 -28.40
C GLY A 16 -6.65 36.30 -27.65
N GLY A 17 -6.55 35.17 -28.34
CA GLY A 17 -6.60 33.85 -27.71
C GLY A 17 -5.41 33.68 -26.78
N LEU A 18 -5.64 33.72 -25.46
CA LEU A 18 -4.68 33.27 -24.47
C LEU A 18 -4.54 31.75 -24.59
N THR A 19 -3.52 31.27 -25.29
CA THR A 19 -3.10 29.88 -25.18
C THR A 19 -2.51 29.69 -23.78
N ALA A 20 -3.28 29.17 -22.84
CA ALA A 20 -2.75 28.70 -21.58
C ALA A 20 -1.83 27.51 -21.91
N THR A 21 -0.54 27.72 -21.87
CA THR A 21 0.44 26.62 -21.85
C THR A 21 0.24 25.90 -20.54
N ALA A 22 -0.36 24.70 -20.56
CA ALA A 22 -0.42 23.82 -19.43
C ALA A 22 1.03 23.52 -18.99
N THR A 23 1.44 24.05 -17.84
CA THR A 23 2.68 23.62 -17.22
C THR A 23 2.57 22.11 -16.98
N PRO A 24 3.60 21.32 -17.32
CA PRO A 24 3.59 19.90 -16.99
C PRO A 24 3.39 19.78 -15.47
N ALA A 25 2.41 18.99 -15.05
CA ALA A 25 2.24 18.71 -13.63
C ALA A 25 3.57 18.17 -13.08
N ALA A 26 4.10 18.81 -12.06
CA ALA A 26 5.25 18.27 -11.35
C ALA A 26 4.88 16.89 -10.82
N ALA A 27 5.85 15.96 -10.82
CA ALA A 27 5.64 14.65 -10.21
C ALA A 27 5.20 14.85 -8.75
N ALA A 28 4.12 14.16 -8.35
CA ALA A 28 3.62 14.26 -6.99
C ALA A 28 4.67 13.76 -5.99
N GLY A 29 4.71 14.37 -4.83
CA GLY A 29 5.61 13.99 -3.75
C GLY A 29 5.10 14.53 -2.42
N GLY A 30 5.58 13.95 -1.33
CA GLY A 30 5.15 14.32 0.00
C GLY A 30 5.96 13.60 1.07
N THR A 31 5.47 13.71 2.30
CA THR A 31 6.02 13.01 3.46
C THR A 31 4.90 12.34 4.23
N PHE A 32 5.21 11.28 4.94
CA PHE A 32 4.35 10.66 5.94
C PHE A 32 5.21 10.04 7.04
N SER A 33 4.59 9.84 8.20
CA SER A 33 5.19 9.14 9.33
C SER A 33 4.46 7.82 9.57
N VAL A 34 5.21 6.80 9.97
CA VAL A 34 4.64 5.54 10.46
C VAL A 34 5.02 5.29 11.91
N LEU A 35 4.16 4.57 12.62
CA LEU A 35 4.44 4.04 13.94
C LEU A 35 4.06 2.56 13.98
N THR A 36 4.93 1.71 14.52
CA THR A 36 4.56 0.35 14.92
C THR A 36 4.62 0.22 16.43
N TYR A 37 3.61 -0.40 17.02
CA TYR A 37 3.52 -0.54 18.47
C TYR A 37 2.74 -1.79 18.91
N ASN A 38 3.41 -2.73 19.56
CA ASN A 38 2.75 -3.78 20.30
C ASN A 38 2.17 -3.17 21.58
N VAL A 39 0.84 -3.23 21.74
CA VAL A 39 0.11 -2.53 22.82
C VAL A 39 -0.20 -3.43 24.02
N ALA A 40 0.34 -4.66 24.06
CA ALA A 40 0.21 -5.62 25.15
C ALA A 40 -1.23 -5.83 25.63
N GLY A 41 -2.19 -5.93 24.71
CA GLY A 41 -3.63 -5.92 24.99
C GLY A 41 -4.24 -7.25 25.40
N LEU A 42 -3.46 -8.19 25.96
CA LEU A 42 -4.00 -9.35 26.67
C LEU A 42 -4.74 -8.90 27.94
N PRO A 43 -5.72 -9.71 28.44
CA PRO A 43 -6.41 -9.42 29.68
C PRO A 43 -5.46 -9.15 30.83
N GLU A 44 -5.87 -8.29 31.78
CA GLU A 44 -5.14 -8.07 33.04
C GLU A 44 -4.76 -9.40 33.70
N GLY A 45 -3.52 -9.51 34.16
CA GLY A 45 -2.94 -10.73 34.73
C GLY A 45 -2.39 -11.73 33.72
N LEU A 46 -2.62 -11.54 32.42
CA LEU A 46 -1.96 -12.27 31.32
C LEU A 46 -1.02 -11.37 30.54
N SER A 47 -1.29 -10.08 30.50
CA SER A 47 -0.42 -9.08 29.86
C SER A 47 0.88 -8.91 30.63
N SER A 48 2.00 -8.76 29.94
CA SER A 48 3.33 -8.49 30.51
C SER A 48 3.56 -7.00 30.79
N ALA A 49 2.67 -6.12 30.36
CA ALA A 49 2.83 -4.70 30.55
C ALA A 49 2.75 -4.29 32.03
N PRO A 50 3.57 -3.32 32.47
CA PRO A 50 3.67 -2.94 33.89
C PRO A 50 2.52 -2.07 34.40
N THR A 51 1.59 -1.66 33.51
CA THR A 51 0.51 -0.69 33.81
C THR A 51 -0.87 -1.24 33.45
N PRO A 52 -1.97 -0.75 34.07
CA PRO A 52 -3.32 -1.21 33.77
C PRO A 52 -3.69 -1.02 32.31
N ARG A 53 -4.28 -2.04 31.68
CA ARG A 53 -4.48 -2.09 30.22
C ARG A 53 -5.52 -1.10 29.70
N ASP A 54 -6.63 -0.92 30.41
CA ASP A 54 -7.71 -0.01 29.99
C ASP A 54 -7.26 1.46 29.93
N THR A 55 -6.62 1.94 31.00
CA THR A 55 -6.10 3.30 31.08
C THR A 55 -4.90 3.52 30.19
N SER A 56 -4.00 2.55 30.11
CA SER A 56 -2.82 2.64 29.25
C SER A 56 -3.18 2.60 27.76
N THR A 57 -4.10 1.74 27.36
CA THR A 57 -4.56 1.69 25.97
C THR A 57 -5.31 2.96 25.56
N THR A 58 -6.11 3.55 26.50
CA THR A 58 -6.74 4.86 26.29
C THR A 58 -5.68 5.96 26.07
N GLU A 59 -4.62 5.95 26.87
CA GLU A 59 -3.53 6.91 26.73
C GLU A 59 -2.71 6.69 25.45
N ILE A 60 -2.47 5.43 25.08
CA ILE A 60 -1.86 5.07 23.79
C ILE A 60 -2.67 5.67 22.63
N GLY A 61 -4.00 5.50 22.62
CA GLY A 61 -4.86 6.05 21.57
C GLY A 61 -4.71 7.56 21.37
N LYS A 62 -4.45 8.33 22.43
CA LYS A 62 -4.16 9.76 22.33
C LYS A 62 -2.78 10.03 21.72
N ARG A 63 -1.78 9.23 22.11
CA ARG A 63 -0.37 9.48 21.79
C ARG A 63 0.01 9.02 20.38
N ILE A 64 -0.77 8.11 19.79
CA ILE A 64 -0.58 7.69 18.41
C ILE A 64 -1.15 8.69 17.37
N ALA A 65 -2.06 9.56 17.76
CA ALA A 65 -2.73 10.52 16.87
C ALA A 65 -1.81 11.43 16.02
N PRO A 66 -0.58 11.79 16.41
CA PRO A 66 0.33 12.60 15.59
C PRO A 66 0.98 11.86 14.42
N TYR A 67 0.91 10.54 14.36
CA TYR A 67 1.54 9.72 13.32
C TYR A 67 0.53 9.44 12.21
N ASP A 68 0.99 9.40 10.96
CA ASP A 68 0.05 9.30 9.82
C ASP A 68 -0.51 7.90 9.62
N ILE A 69 0.31 6.85 9.86
CA ILE A 69 -0.07 5.44 9.70
C ILE A 69 0.47 4.67 10.91
N VAL A 70 -0.42 4.04 11.65
CA VAL A 70 -0.04 3.31 12.87
C VAL A 70 -0.48 1.85 12.77
N ASN A 71 0.47 0.95 12.84
CA ASN A 71 0.23 -0.48 13.01
C ASN A 71 0.34 -0.86 14.48
N VAL A 72 -0.70 -1.46 15.04
CA VAL A 72 -0.68 -2.01 16.38
C VAL A 72 -0.72 -3.53 16.37
N GLN A 73 0.01 -4.14 17.30
CA GLN A 73 0.01 -5.57 17.57
C GLN A 73 -0.52 -5.80 18.98
N GLU A 74 -1.02 -7.00 19.25
CA GLU A 74 -1.68 -7.37 20.51
C GLU A 74 -2.88 -6.49 20.89
N ASP A 75 -3.53 -5.85 19.95
CA ASP A 75 -4.80 -5.16 20.20
C ASP A 75 -5.96 -6.18 20.30
N PHE A 76 -5.92 -7.02 21.34
CA PHE A 76 -6.86 -8.13 21.53
C PHE A 76 -8.15 -7.71 22.25
N ASN A 77 -8.04 -7.23 23.49
CA ASN A 77 -9.19 -7.02 24.36
C ASN A 77 -9.53 -5.54 24.60
N TYR A 78 -8.62 -4.63 24.27
CA TYR A 78 -8.72 -3.21 24.65
C TYR A 78 -8.87 -2.26 23.45
N HIS A 79 -9.13 -2.75 22.24
CA HIS A 79 -9.29 -1.92 21.06
C HIS A 79 -10.37 -0.83 21.20
N ALA A 80 -11.43 -1.06 21.98
CA ALA A 80 -12.42 -0.03 22.26
C ALA A 80 -11.83 1.17 23.02
N TYR A 81 -10.86 0.93 23.90
CA TYR A 81 -10.15 1.98 24.65
C TYR A 81 -9.16 2.73 23.75
N LEU A 82 -8.47 2.03 22.84
CA LEU A 82 -7.62 2.64 21.83
C LEU A 82 -8.43 3.59 20.95
N TYR A 83 -9.52 3.09 20.40
CA TYR A 83 -10.38 3.83 19.47
C TYR A 83 -11.19 4.96 20.11
N ALA A 84 -11.41 4.92 21.42
CA ALA A 84 -12.11 5.99 22.14
C ALA A 84 -11.37 7.33 22.08
N THR A 85 -10.06 7.32 21.87
CA THR A 85 -9.21 8.51 21.90
C THR A 85 -8.37 8.70 20.63
N ASP A 86 -8.30 7.69 19.76
CA ASP A 86 -7.70 7.80 18.45
C ASP A 86 -8.52 8.71 17.52
N THR A 87 -7.85 9.50 16.71
CA THR A 87 -8.48 10.50 15.81
C THR A 87 -8.27 10.26 14.33
N HIS A 88 -7.63 9.14 13.96
CA HIS A 88 -7.43 8.80 12.55
C HIS A 88 -8.78 8.56 11.86
N PRO A 89 -8.95 9.08 10.62
CA PRO A 89 -10.21 8.92 9.88
C PRO A 89 -10.45 7.49 9.38
N TYR A 90 -9.39 6.70 9.22
CA TYR A 90 -9.47 5.33 8.69
C TYR A 90 -8.90 4.36 9.70
N ARG A 91 -9.57 3.21 9.87
CA ARG A 91 -9.12 2.12 10.72
C ARG A 91 -9.63 0.78 10.20
N THR A 92 -8.85 -0.27 10.43
CA THR A 92 -9.25 -1.64 10.12
C THR A 92 -10.35 -2.12 11.05
N ALA A 93 -11.20 -3.02 10.57
CA ALA A 93 -12.11 -3.77 11.45
C ALA A 93 -11.27 -4.68 12.37
N THR A 94 -11.70 -4.81 13.62
CA THR A 94 -11.11 -5.74 14.57
C THR A 94 -11.42 -7.18 14.19
N SER A 95 -10.57 -8.11 14.60
CA SER A 95 -10.77 -9.56 14.37
C SER A 95 -11.20 -10.27 15.65
N GLY A 96 -11.70 -11.50 15.53
CA GLY A 96 -11.98 -12.38 16.65
C GLY A 96 -13.39 -12.28 17.26
N GLY A 97 -14.18 -11.27 16.92
CA GLY A 97 -15.53 -11.09 17.47
C GLY A 97 -15.53 -11.03 18.99
N ALA A 98 -16.18 -12.01 19.64
CA ALA A 98 -16.20 -12.15 21.11
C ALA A 98 -14.99 -12.91 21.68
N GLY A 99 -14.09 -13.40 20.81
CA GLY A 99 -12.87 -14.13 21.18
C GLY A 99 -11.61 -13.30 21.01
N ILE A 100 -10.46 -13.95 21.16
CA ILE A 100 -9.17 -13.36 20.87
C ILE A 100 -8.97 -13.39 19.35
N GLY A 101 -8.80 -12.22 18.72
CA GLY A 101 -8.45 -12.09 17.32
C GLY A 101 -6.95 -12.12 17.07
N SER A 102 -6.53 -11.69 15.89
CA SER A 102 -5.11 -11.60 15.54
C SER A 102 -4.35 -10.51 16.31
N GLY A 103 -5.08 -9.57 16.93
CA GLY A 103 -4.49 -8.40 17.59
C GLY A 103 -3.85 -7.40 16.63
N LEU A 104 -4.01 -7.58 15.32
CA LEU A 104 -3.41 -6.71 14.30
C LEU A 104 -4.42 -5.71 13.80
N ASN A 105 -4.22 -4.44 14.08
CA ASN A 105 -5.05 -3.35 13.57
C ASN A 105 -4.18 -2.21 13.04
N THR A 106 -4.75 -1.43 12.12
CA THR A 106 -4.12 -0.24 11.57
C THR A 106 -5.09 0.93 11.67
N VAL A 107 -4.57 2.08 12.06
CA VAL A 107 -5.24 3.36 11.96
C VAL A 107 -4.41 4.28 11.06
N SER A 108 -5.05 5.08 10.20
CA SER A 108 -4.36 5.84 9.18
C SER A 108 -5.06 7.15 8.81
N ASN A 109 -4.27 8.13 8.39
CA ASN A 109 -4.73 9.35 7.73
C ASN A 109 -5.02 9.14 6.23
N TYR A 110 -4.58 8.02 5.65
CA TYR A 110 -4.76 7.66 4.25
C TYR A 110 -5.83 6.59 4.07
N ALA A 111 -6.59 6.70 2.99
CA ALA A 111 -7.61 5.72 2.64
C ALA A 111 -7.00 4.50 1.93
N TRP A 112 -7.63 3.36 2.09
CA TRP A 112 -7.42 2.16 1.28
C TRP A 112 -8.76 1.61 0.80
N ASP A 113 -8.72 0.74 -0.19
CA ASP A 113 -9.90 -0.04 -0.57
C ASP A 113 -10.13 -1.13 0.48
N THR A 114 -11.23 -1.01 1.24
CA THR A 114 -11.54 -1.93 2.33
C THR A 114 -11.82 -3.35 1.82
N ASP A 115 -12.23 -3.49 0.57
CA ASP A 115 -12.47 -4.78 -0.06
C ASP A 115 -11.17 -5.48 -0.49
N ASP A 116 -10.06 -4.73 -0.62
CA ASP A 116 -8.72 -5.26 -0.87
C ASP A 116 -7.93 -5.51 0.43
N PHE A 117 -8.50 -5.21 1.60
CA PHE A 117 -7.85 -5.50 2.88
C PHE A 117 -7.84 -7.00 3.16
N GLU A 118 -6.67 -7.54 3.47
CA GLU A 118 -6.50 -8.96 3.79
C GLU A 118 -5.88 -9.12 5.20
N ARG A 119 -6.28 -10.21 5.87
CA ARG A 119 -5.77 -10.61 7.19
C ARG A 119 -5.58 -12.11 7.20
N ASP A 120 -4.33 -12.55 7.27
CA ASP A 120 -3.96 -13.96 7.26
C ASP A 120 -3.28 -14.39 8.55
N GLY A 121 -3.64 -15.59 9.01
CA GLY A 121 -2.95 -16.25 10.11
C GLY A 121 -1.68 -16.96 9.66
N TRP A 122 -0.75 -17.16 10.59
CA TRP A 122 0.43 -17.96 10.32
C TRP A 122 0.07 -19.45 10.17
N ASN A 123 0.72 -20.13 9.24
CA ASN A 123 0.61 -21.58 9.06
C ASN A 123 1.40 -22.37 10.12
N SER A 124 2.33 -21.72 10.80
CA SER A 124 3.22 -22.34 11.79
C SER A 124 3.26 -21.49 13.06
N CYS A 125 3.14 -22.13 14.22
CA CYS A 125 3.31 -21.54 15.53
C CYS A 125 3.85 -22.58 16.51
N GLN A 126 4.47 -22.14 17.62
CA GLN A 126 4.96 -23.02 18.68
C GLN A 126 3.99 -23.07 19.86
N LEU A 127 3.57 -24.29 20.25
CA LEU A 127 2.61 -24.48 21.34
C LEU A 127 3.22 -24.24 22.72
N ASP A 128 4.48 -24.61 22.91
CA ASP A 128 5.13 -24.60 24.23
C ASP A 128 5.32 -23.17 24.79
N SER A 129 5.43 -22.19 23.90
CA SER A 129 5.51 -20.75 24.25
C SER A 129 4.15 -20.06 24.34
N GLY A 130 3.07 -20.76 23.98
CA GLY A 130 1.71 -20.22 24.01
C GLY A 130 1.32 -19.42 22.77
N ASP A 131 2.19 -19.25 21.78
CA ASP A 131 1.91 -18.46 20.58
C ASP A 131 0.73 -18.99 19.75
N CYS A 132 0.50 -20.31 19.74
CA CYS A 132 -0.67 -20.89 19.08
C CYS A 132 -2.01 -20.60 19.81
N LEU A 133 -1.99 -20.00 21.01
CA LEU A 133 -3.22 -19.62 21.72
C LEU A 133 -3.81 -18.31 21.19
N THR A 134 -3.02 -17.51 20.48
CA THR A 134 -3.46 -16.29 19.80
C THR A 134 -3.27 -16.49 18.29
N PRO A 135 -4.28 -16.18 17.45
CA PRO A 135 -4.18 -16.36 16.00
C PRO A 135 -3.33 -15.23 15.37
N LYS A 136 -2.04 -15.18 15.75
CA LYS A 136 -1.08 -14.25 15.17
C LYS A 136 -1.00 -14.42 13.65
N GLY A 137 -0.53 -13.40 12.95
CA GLY A 137 -0.46 -13.41 11.50
C GLY A 137 0.08 -12.09 10.95
N PHE A 138 -0.46 -11.71 9.81
CA PHE A 138 -0.20 -10.42 9.20
C PHE A 138 -1.48 -9.84 8.56
N THR A 139 -1.44 -8.53 8.28
CA THR A 139 -2.45 -7.86 7.46
C THR A 139 -1.78 -7.21 6.26
N PHE A 140 -2.54 -7.06 5.20
CA PHE A 140 -2.17 -6.36 3.98
C PHE A 140 -3.20 -5.30 3.64
N MET A 141 -2.75 -4.13 3.25
CA MET A 141 -3.56 -3.08 2.66
C MET A 141 -2.76 -2.26 1.66
N ARG A 142 -3.44 -1.76 0.63
CA ARG A 142 -2.87 -0.85 -0.36
C ARG A 142 -3.36 0.56 -0.06
N GLU A 143 -2.55 1.36 0.62
CA GLU A 143 -2.90 2.72 0.95
C GLU A 143 -2.68 3.68 -0.23
N ARG A 144 -3.63 4.58 -0.42
CA ARG A 144 -3.62 5.59 -1.45
C ARG A 144 -3.07 6.90 -0.89
N LEU A 145 -1.80 7.19 -1.12
CA LEU A 145 -1.15 8.43 -0.67
C LEU A 145 -1.59 9.66 -1.49
N ALA A 146 -1.87 9.46 -2.78
CA ALA A 146 -2.39 10.45 -3.72
C ALA A 146 -3.06 9.74 -4.89
N GLU A 147 -3.67 10.48 -5.82
CA GLU A 147 -4.23 9.89 -7.05
C GLU A 147 -3.16 9.09 -7.80
N GLY A 148 -3.43 7.80 -8.04
CA GLY A 148 -2.53 6.87 -8.70
C GLY A 148 -1.21 6.59 -7.95
N VAL A 149 -1.10 6.97 -6.68
CA VAL A 149 0.08 6.72 -5.84
C VAL A 149 -0.29 5.79 -4.70
N TYR A 150 0.15 4.56 -4.80
CA TYR A 150 -0.14 3.51 -3.84
C TYR A 150 1.13 2.98 -3.20
N VAL A 151 1.02 2.64 -1.91
CA VAL A 151 2.03 1.92 -1.15
C VAL A 151 1.35 0.76 -0.44
N ASP A 152 1.95 -0.41 -0.53
CA ASP A 152 1.45 -1.62 0.12
C ASP A 152 1.99 -1.71 1.54
N PHE A 153 1.10 -1.74 2.53
CA PHE A 153 1.43 -1.81 3.94
C PHE A 153 1.11 -3.18 4.51
N TYR A 154 2.06 -3.69 5.30
CA TYR A 154 1.93 -4.94 6.04
C TYR A 154 2.11 -4.66 7.53
N ASN A 155 1.17 -5.16 8.34
CA ASN A 155 1.30 -5.25 9.79
C ASN A 155 1.50 -6.71 10.16
N LEU A 156 2.46 -7.05 10.99
CA LEU A 156 2.73 -8.43 11.38
C LEU A 156 3.04 -8.59 12.86
N HIS A 157 2.73 -9.78 13.38
CA HIS A 157 3.21 -10.25 14.68
C HIS A 157 3.61 -11.72 14.53
N THR A 158 4.91 -11.99 14.54
CA THR A 158 5.44 -13.35 14.35
C THR A 158 5.52 -14.13 15.67
N ASN A 159 5.89 -15.41 15.60
CA ASN A 159 6.08 -16.27 16.76
C ASN A 159 7.12 -15.68 17.72
N ALA A 160 6.76 -15.54 19.00
CA ALA A 160 7.65 -15.08 20.07
C ALA A 160 8.61 -16.18 20.53
N GLY A 161 9.36 -15.93 21.60
CA GLY A 161 10.24 -16.90 22.21
C GLY A 161 11.57 -17.14 21.48
N THR A 162 12.41 -17.98 22.07
CA THR A 162 13.80 -18.21 21.61
C THR A 162 14.24 -19.67 21.72
N ASN A 163 13.32 -20.63 21.92
CA ASN A 163 13.66 -22.02 21.76
C ASN A 163 13.67 -22.41 20.26
N ASP A 164 14.26 -23.54 19.93
CA ASP A 164 14.43 -23.98 18.53
C ASP A 164 13.09 -24.05 17.77
N GLY A 165 11.99 -24.41 18.43
CA GLY A 165 10.67 -24.47 17.85
C GLY A 165 10.08 -23.06 17.55
N ASP A 166 10.33 -22.09 18.45
CA ASP A 166 9.94 -20.70 18.26
C ASP A 166 10.67 -20.08 17.06
N GLU A 167 12.00 -20.29 17.01
CA GLU A 167 12.85 -19.77 15.94
C GLU A 167 12.49 -20.38 14.59
N ALA A 168 12.20 -21.68 14.54
CA ALA A 168 11.74 -22.35 13.32
C ALA A 168 10.37 -21.81 12.87
N SER A 169 9.39 -21.69 13.79
CA SER A 169 8.07 -21.16 13.47
C SER A 169 8.15 -19.71 12.96
N ARG A 170 9.00 -18.89 13.57
CA ARG A 170 9.22 -17.50 13.16
C ARG A 170 9.87 -17.42 11.77
N ALA A 171 10.80 -18.28 11.45
CA ALA A 171 11.38 -18.36 10.10
C ALA A 171 10.32 -18.77 9.05
N ASP A 172 9.43 -19.73 9.37
CA ASP A 172 8.30 -20.11 8.52
C ASP A 172 7.32 -18.96 8.32
N ASN A 173 7.03 -18.18 9.38
CA ASN A 173 6.16 -17.00 9.29
C ASN A 173 6.72 -15.98 8.27
N LEU A 174 7.99 -15.64 8.35
CA LEU A 174 8.65 -14.72 7.42
C LEU A 174 8.71 -15.29 5.98
N SER A 175 8.85 -16.61 5.83
CA SER A 175 8.78 -17.27 4.52
C SER A 175 7.38 -17.21 3.91
N GLN A 176 6.33 -17.41 4.72
CA GLN A 176 4.93 -17.26 4.29
C GLN A 176 4.68 -15.83 3.82
N LEU A 177 5.10 -14.82 4.59
CA LEU A 177 4.96 -13.42 4.22
C LEU A 177 5.73 -13.08 2.94
N THR A 178 6.94 -13.63 2.74
CA THR A 178 7.71 -13.46 1.50
C THR A 178 6.91 -13.95 0.29
N SER A 179 6.27 -15.10 0.39
CA SER A 179 5.43 -15.65 -0.68
C SER A 179 4.24 -14.75 -0.97
N PHE A 180 3.60 -14.22 0.06
CA PHE A 180 2.47 -13.29 -0.07
C PHE A 180 2.89 -11.96 -0.72
N ILE A 181 3.98 -11.35 -0.27
CA ILE A 181 4.52 -10.11 -0.87
C ILE A 181 4.83 -10.30 -2.36
N SER A 182 5.36 -11.46 -2.75
CA SER A 182 5.70 -11.73 -4.15
C SER A 182 4.49 -11.78 -5.08
N THR A 183 3.32 -12.18 -4.59
CA THR A 183 2.07 -12.29 -5.36
C THR A 183 1.22 -11.02 -5.30
N HIS A 184 1.19 -10.32 -4.16
CA HIS A 184 0.30 -9.18 -3.93
C HIS A 184 0.97 -7.83 -4.24
N SER A 185 2.28 -7.74 -4.04
CA SER A 185 3.03 -6.48 -4.11
C SER A 185 4.11 -6.46 -5.20
N ALA A 186 4.01 -7.32 -6.22
CA ALA A 186 4.90 -7.27 -7.37
C ALA A 186 4.81 -5.88 -8.05
N GLY A 187 5.97 -5.24 -8.27
CA GLY A 187 6.04 -3.91 -8.88
C GLY A 187 5.58 -2.73 -8.01
N ASN A 188 5.15 -2.96 -6.77
CA ASN A 188 4.69 -1.92 -5.86
C ASN A 188 5.76 -1.53 -4.82
N ALA A 189 5.68 -0.28 -4.35
CA ALA A 189 6.37 0.16 -3.16
C ALA A 189 5.72 -0.50 -1.93
N VAL A 190 6.54 -0.90 -0.96
CA VAL A 190 6.11 -1.70 0.19
C VAL A 190 6.68 -1.12 1.48
N VAL A 191 5.88 -1.13 2.54
CA VAL A 191 6.30 -0.96 3.93
C VAL A 191 5.82 -2.18 4.73
N VAL A 192 6.75 -2.87 5.38
CA VAL A 192 6.48 -3.97 6.31
C VAL A 192 6.86 -3.48 7.70
N MET A 193 5.91 -3.44 8.63
CA MET A 193 6.20 -3.00 10.00
C MET A 193 5.36 -3.77 11.02
N GLY A 194 5.94 -4.06 12.16
CA GLY A 194 5.30 -4.82 13.22
C GLY A 194 6.30 -5.44 14.19
N ASP A 195 5.76 -6.22 15.11
CA ASP A 195 6.53 -7.05 16.01
C ASP A 195 7.01 -8.30 15.29
N THR A 196 8.26 -8.23 14.81
CA THR A 196 8.90 -9.34 14.10
C THR A 196 9.45 -10.40 15.05
N ASN A 197 9.49 -10.15 16.34
CA ASN A 197 10.15 -10.99 17.36
C ASN A 197 11.60 -11.38 16.98
N THR A 198 12.19 -10.73 15.95
CA THR A 198 13.52 -11.04 15.44
C THR A 198 14.56 -10.01 15.87
N ARG A 199 15.82 -10.49 15.94
CA ARG A 199 17.00 -9.64 16.09
C ARG A 199 18.07 -10.05 15.08
N TYR A 200 18.76 -9.06 14.49
CA TYR A 200 19.91 -9.34 13.63
C TYR A 200 21.04 -10.06 14.38
N THR A 201 21.20 -9.74 15.69
CA THR A 201 22.22 -10.34 16.55
C THR A 201 21.95 -11.80 16.91
N ARG A 202 20.72 -12.32 16.79
CA ARG A 202 20.41 -13.73 17.04
C ARG A 202 20.78 -14.58 15.83
N SER A 203 21.51 -15.68 16.06
CA SER A 203 22.03 -16.54 14.98
C SER A 203 20.95 -17.31 14.20
N ALA A 204 19.84 -17.65 14.83
CA ALA A 204 18.73 -18.39 14.20
C ALA A 204 17.70 -17.50 13.52
N ASP A 205 17.62 -16.21 13.86
CA ASP A 205 16.66 -15.30 13.25
C ASP A 205 16.97 -15.01 11.78
N THR A 206 15.92 -14.96 10.94
CA THR A 206 16.02 -14.87 9.48
C THR A 206 15.61 -13.49 8.92
N ILE A 207 15.66 -12.45 9.75
CA ILE A 207 15.24 -11.09 9.35
C ILE A 207 16.11 -10.49 8.23
N ALA A 208 17.42 -10.78 8.22
CA ALA A 208 18.31 -10.32 7.16
C ALA A 208 17.98 -10.98 5.82
N GLU A 209 17.69 -12.26 5.83
CA GLU A 209 17.27 -13.04 4.67
C GLU A 209 15.89 -12.56 4.18
N PHE A 210 14.95 -12.33 5.09
CA PHE A 210 13.63 -11.78 4.76
C PHE A 210 13.75 -10.42 4.05
N ALA A 211 14.56 -9.51 4.60
CA ALA A 211 14.81 -8.20 3.99
C ALA A 211 15.42 -8.37 2.58
N SER A 212 16.44 -9.19 2.45
CA SER A 212 17.12 -9.43 1.16
C SER A 212 16.20 -10.06 0.11
N ASN A 213 15.46 -11.10 0.47
CA ASN A 213 14.57 -11.83 -0.44
C ASN A 213 13.45 -10.97 -1.00
N ASN A 214 13.02 -9.94 -0.24
CA ASN A 214 11.95 -9.03 -0.64
C ASN A 214 12.47 -7.68 -1.17
N GLY A 215 13.79 -7.48 -1.26
CA GLY A 215 14.40 -6.20 -1.65
C GLY A 215 14.10 -5.06 -0.67
N LEU A 216 13.89 -5.38 0.60
CA LEU A 216 13.54 -4.43 1.65
C LEU A 216 14.79 -3.85 2.32
N THR A 217 14.72 -2.59 2.69
CA THR A 217 15.69 -1.87 3.53
C THR A 217 15.08 -1.71 4.91
N ASP A 218 15.79 -2.11 5.96
CA ASP A 218 15.39 -1.81 7.35
C ASP A 218 15.80 -0.37 7.67
N ALA A 219 14.83 0.44 8.11
CA ALA A 219 15.04 1.85 8.41
C ALA A 219 16.03 2.08 9.56
N TRP A 220 16.02 1.20 10.59
CA TRP A 220 17.01 1.24 11.68
C TRP A 220 18.42 0.95 11.19
N VAL A 221 18.59 -0.10 10.38
CA VAL A 221 19.89 -0.44 9.80
C VAL A 221 20.41 0.70 8.94
N GLN A 222 19.55 1.28 8.10
CA GLN A 222 19.92 2.37 7.20
C GLN A 222 20.33 3.64 7.96
N LEU A 223 19.48 4.12 8.87
CA LEU A 223 19.59 5.45 9.46
C LEU A 223 20.46 5.48 10.73
N ILE A 224 20.44 4.40 11.51
CA ILE A 224 21.14 4.33 12.79
C ILE A 224 22.46 3.55 12.67
N ARG A 225 22.47 2.52 11.81
CA ARG A 225 23.65 1.64 11.66
C ARG A 225 24.50 1.95 10.42
N GLY A 226 24.19 3.03 9.70
CA GLY A 226 24.93 3.42 8.49
C GLY A 226 24.83 2.38 7.35
N GLY A 227 23.74 1.63 7.28
CA GLY A 227 23.50 0.61 6.27
C GLY A 227 24.09 -0.76 6.56
N SER A 228 24.73 -0.95 7.74
CA SER A 228 25.34 -2.24 8.12
C SER A 228 24.56 -2.88 9.26
N ALA A 229 23.86 -3.97 8.98
CA ALA A 229 23.20 -4.77 10.00
C ALA A 229 24.22 -5.41 10.97
N PRO A 230 23.85 -5.61 12.25
CA PRO A 230 24.66 -6.41 13.16
C PRO A 230 24.92 -7.82 12.60
N ALA A 231 26.09 -8.38 12.91
CA ALA A 231 26.40 -9.74 12.50
C ALA A 231 25.60 -10.77 13.32
N LYS A 232 25.12 -11.82 12.67
CA LYS A 232 24.49 -12.95 13.36
C LYS A 232 25.44 -13.55 14.41
N GLY A 233 24.92 -13.82 15.60
CA GLY A 233 25.68 -14.37 16.72
C GLY A 233 26.61 -13.36 17.41
N SER A 234 26.53 -12.06 17.07
CA SER A 234 27.21 -11.01 17.81
C SER A 234 26.51 -10.71 19.15
N ASP A 235 27.17 -9.94 20.02
CA ASP A 235 26.59 -9.51 21.29
C ASP A 235 25.26 -8.77 21.06
N ALA A 236 24.29 -9.06 21.91
CA ALA A 236 22.97 -8.44 21.85
C ALA A 236 23.06 -6.93 22.11
N LEU A 237 22.36 -6.16 21.28
CA LEU A 237 22.27 -4.70 21.39
C LEU A 237 21.00 -4.26 22.15
N VAL A 238 20.64 -4.99 23.20
CA VAL A 238 19.46 -4.73 24.03
C VAL A 238 19.80 -3.66 25.07
N CYS A 239 18.89 -2.74 25.27
CA CYS A 239 19.00 -1.70 26.29
C CYS A 239 18.04 -1.94 27.45
N ASP A 240 18.28 -1.20 28.54
CA ASP A 240 17.39 -1.16 29.70
C ASP A 240 16.16 -0.31 29.35
N ASP A 241 15.01 -0.96 29.24
CA ASP A 241 13.70 -0.36 28.97
C ASP A 241 13.03 0.25 30.22
N THR A 242 13.63 0.09 31.39
CA THR A 242 13.20 0.78 32.61
C THR A 242 13.79 2.19 32.74
N ALA A 243 14.71 2.56 31.87
CA ALA A 243 15.29 3.89 31.83
C ALA A 243 14.27 4.91 31.30
N ALA A 244 14.40 6.18 31.67
CA ALA A 244 13.51 7.24 31.15
C ALA A 244 13.65 7.50 29.63
N THR A 245 14.71 7.01 29.01
CA THR A 245 14.98 7.12 27.56
C THR A 245 15.71 5.88 27.08
N VAL A 246 15.32 5.37 25.91
CA VAL A 246 16.01 4.28 25.22
C VAL A 246 16.70 4.84 23.97
N PRO A 247 18.03 4.69 23.84
CA PRO A 247 18.73 5.19 22.66
C PRO A 247 18.36 4.46 21.37
N ASN A 248 18.32 5.16 20.25
CA ASN A 248 18.07 4.56 18.94
C ASN A 248 19.10 3.51 18.49
N THR A 249 20.25 3.43 19.17
CA THR A 249 21.29 2.43 18.90
C THR A 249 20.92 1.03 19.39
N CYS A 250 19.90 0.91 20.25
CA CYS A 250 19.41 -0.36 20.75
C CYS A 250 18.61 -1.11 19.69
N GLU A 251 18.80 -2.41 19.62
CA GLU A 251 18.03 -3.27 18.73
C GLU A 251 16.75 -3.73 19.41
N VAL A 252 15.61 -3.36 18.83
CA VAL A 252 14.29 -3.85 19.22
C VAL A 252 13.79 -4.91 18.25
N VAL A 253 12.75 -5.66 18.65
CA VAL A 253 12.10 -6.68 17.78
C VAL A 253 11.06 -6.06 16.86
N ASP A 254 10.58 -4.87 17.19
CA ASP A 254 9.67 -4.08 16.39
C ASP A 254 10.44 -3.38 15.26
N LYS A 255 10.06 -3.65 14.03
CA LYS A 255 10.85 -3.20 12.87
C LYS A 255 9.99 -2.49 11.83
N VAL A 256 10.64 -1.63 11.05
CA VAL A 256 10.07 -0.97 9.87
C VAL A 256 11.01 -1.20 8.69
N LEU A 257 10.56 -2.01 7.74
CA LEU A 257 11.28 -2.32 6.53
C LEU A 257 10.52 -1.75 5.33
N TYR A 258 11.23 -1.32 4.29
CA TYR A 258 10.56 -0.73 3.13
C TYR A 258 11.33 -0.96 1.83
N ARG A 259 10.63 -0.83 0.70
CA ARG A 259 11.24 -0.75 -0.63
C ARG A 259 10.48 0.25 -1.50
N SER A 260 11.22 0.91 -2.38
CA SER A 260 10.67 1.68 -3.49
C SER A 260 10.12 0.77 -4.59
N SER A 261 9.38 1.36 -5.52
CA SER A 261 9.02 0.74 -6.80
C SER A 261 9.49 1.62 -7.96
N LYS A 262 9.27 1.13 -9.18
CA LYS A 262 9.48 1.95 -10.39
C LYS A 262 8.53 3.15 -10.46
N LEU A 263 7.39 3.08 -9.77
CA LEU A 263 6.37 4.14 -9.72
C LEU A 263 6.59 5.15 -8.61
N VAL A 264 6.95 4.66 -7.42
CA VAL A 264 7.05 5.45 -6.20
C VAL A 264 8.41 5.24 -5.57
N ASN A 265 9.18 6.31 -5.45
CA ASN A 265 10.41 6.31 -4.68
C ASN A 265 10.07 6.62 -3.23
N LEU A 266 10.38 5.68 -2.32
CA LEU A 266 10.30 5.87 -0.88
C LEU A 266 11.71 6.06 -0.31
N ASN A 267 11.85 6.98 0.64
CA ASN A 267 13.09 7.17 1.37
C ASN A 267 12.80 7.43 2.85
N ALA A 268 13.32 6.58 3.73
CA ALA A 268 13.25 6.82 5.16
C ALA A 268 14.16 8.01 5.52
N THR A 269 13.61 8.98 6.23
CA THR A 269 14.28 10.27 6.55
C THR A 269 14.59 10.43 8.03
N SER A 270 13.90 9.71 8.90
CA SER A 270 14.11 9.69 10.34
C SER A 270 13.69 8.34 10.92
N TYR A 271 14.33 7.95 12.01
CA TYR A 271 13.99 6.80 12.84
C TYR A 271 14.05 7.24 14.30
N ASN A 272 13.08 6.87 15.09
CA ASN A 272 13.14 7.09 16.54
C ASN A 272 12.45 5.97 17.33
N ASN A 273 13.08 5.54 18.42
CA ASN A 273 12.43 4.82 19.49
C ASN A 273 11.68 5.86 20.33
N GLU A 274 10.36 5.77 20.39
CA GLU A 274 9.48 6.74 21.03
C GLU A 274 9.23 6.44 22.51
N HIS A 275 10.02 5.56 23.12
CA HIS A 275 9.90 5.12 24.54
C HIS A 275 9.50 6.26 25.47
N ALA A 276 10.28 7.33 25.51
CA ALA A 276 10.05 8.46 26.43
C ALA A 276 8.70 9.16 26.26
N LYS A 277 8.06 9.03 25.10
CA LYS A 277 6.74 9.59 24.84
C LYS A 277 5.59 8.67 25.26
N PHE A 278 5.88 7.41 25.58
CA PHE A 278 4.87 6.40 25.94
C PHE A 278 5.06 5.86 27.37
N LEU A 279 5.54 6.73 28.26
CA LEU A 279 5.61 6.47 29.70
C LEU A 279 4.44 7.14 30.43
N THR A 280 4.02 6.56 31.55
CA THR A 280 3.14 7.25 32.52
C THR A 280 3.86 8.44 33.15
N SER A 281 3.15 9.26 33.94
CA SER A 281 3.77 10.33 34.73
C SER A 281 4.79 9.83 35.74
N ASP A 282 4.66 8.56 36.16
CA ASP A 282 5.56 7.92 37.13
C ASP A 282 6.72 7.18 36.43
N GLY A 283 6.84 7.32 35.10
CA GLY A 283 7.93 6.74 34.32
C GLY A 283 7.76 5.26 33.98
N LEU A 284 6.56 4.69 34.11
CA LEU A 284 6.27 3.31 33.72
C LEU A 284 5.83 3.23 32.25
N MET A 285 6.22 2.18 31.58
CA MET A 285 5.80 1.94 30.18
C MET A 285 4.29 1.69 30.08
N LEU A 286 3.67 2.22 29.01
CA LEU A 286 2.26 1.94 28.70
C LEU A 286 2.06 0.57 28.06
N SER A 287 3.12 -0.10 27.62
CA SER A 287 3.17 -1.46 27.10
C SER A 287 4.46 -2.11 27.58
N ASP A 288 4.72 -3.36 27.22
CA ASP A 288 6.02 -4.05 27.41
C ASP A 288 6.92 -3.95 26.17
N HIS A 289 6.51 -3.18 25.15
CA HIS A 289 7.27 -2.86 23.96
C HIS A 289 7.48 -1.35 23.83
N ASP A 290 8.52 -0.96 23.09
CA ASP A 290 8.76 0.41 22.68
C ASP A 290 8.09 0.71 21.34
N PRO A 291 7.38 1.85 21.17
CA PRO A 291 6.88 2.25 19.88
C PRO A 291 8.02 2.74 18.98
N ILE A 292 8.03 2.31 17.74
CA ILE A 292 9.03 2.71 16.75
C ILE A 292 8.39 3.56 15.65
N THR A 293 8.94 4.75 15.44
CA THR A 293 8.51 5.64 14.35
C THR A 293 9.57 5.79 13.27
N VAL A 294 9.09 5.88 12.03
CA VAL A 294 9.91 6.23 10.86
C VAL A 294 9.21 7.31 10.05
N GLY A 295 9.94 8.38 9.75
CA GLY A 295 9.50 9.38 8.79
C GLY A 295 9.92 8.99 7.39
N PHE A 296 9.02 9.17 6.43
CA PHE A 296 9.27 8.92 5.00
C PHE A 296 9.08 10.16 4.16
N SER A 297 9.92 10.31 3.13
CA SER A 297 9.61 11.10 1.96
C SER A 297 9.28 10.17 0.80
N TRP A 298 8.35 10.59 -0.06
CA TRP A 298 8.02 9.87 -1.27
C TRP A 298 7.95 10.80 -2.47
N SER A 299 8.23 10.27 -3.65
CA SER A 299 8.05 10.97 -4.92
C SER A 299 7.62 10.01 -6.01
N GLN A 300 6.71 10.48 -6.88
CA GLN A 300 6.28 9.74 -8.05
C GLN A 300 7.35 9.82 -9.14
N ASN A 301 7.55 8.74 -9.89
CA ASN A 301 8.44 8.72 -11.04
C ASN A 301 7.94 9.68 -12.12
N ALA A 302 8.82 10.55 -12.62
CA ALA A 302 8.47 11.56 -13.62
C ALA A 302 8.05 11.00 -15.00
N ASN A 303 8.30 9.71 -15.28
CA ASN A 303 8.02 9.07 -16.56
C ASN A 303 6.82 8.12 -16.53
N PHE A 304 6.27 7.86 -15.34
CA PHE A 304 5.14 6.97 -15.15
C PHE A 304 4.12 7.58 -14.21
N GLN A 305 2.86 7.30 -14.47
CA GLN A 305 1.75 7.55 -13.55
C GLN A 305 0.78 6.37 -13.61
N LEU A 306 0.01 6.18 -12.56
CA LEU A 306 -1.14 5.27 -12.58
C LEU A 306 -2.43 6.07 -12.59
N SER A 307 -3.49 5.48 -13.14
CA SER A 307 -4.85 5.87 -12.73
C SER A 307 -5.23 5.17 -11.44
N ASP A 308 -6.22 5.69 -10.74
CA ASP A 308 -6.91 4.87 -9.75
C ASP A 308 -7.56 3.67 -10.42
N GLN A 309 -7.60 2.54 -9.69
CA GLN A 309 -8.29 1.33 -10.10
C GLN A 309 -9.81 1.50 -10.04
N PHE A 310 -10.53 0.64 -10.76
CA PHE A 310 -11.97 0.56 -10.76
C PHE A 310 -12.39 -0.89 -10.95
N GLY A 311 -13.40 -1.36 -10.21
CA GLY A 311 -13.86 -2.76 -10.18
C GLY A 311 -13.81 -3.37 -8.79
N GLY A 312 -14.05 -4.68 -8.70
CA GLY A 312 -14.18 -5.42 -7.45
C GLY A 312 -12.92 -6.15 -6.97
N PRO A 313 -12.94 -6.71 -5.74
CA PRO A 313 -11.76 -7.22 -5.05
C PRO A 313 -11.43 -8.69 -5.39
N HIS A 314 -11.94 -9.22 -6.49
CA HIS A 314 -11.78 -10.64 -6.82
C HIS A 314 -10.63 -10.86 -7.81
N GLY A 315 -10.23 -12.13 -7.98
CA GLY A 315 -9.13 -12.53 -8.85
C GLY A 315 -7.75 -12.24 -8.26
N ASP A 316 -6.71 -12.60 -9.00
CA ASP A 316 -5.32 -12.42 -8.62
C ASP A 316 -4.82 -11.01 -8.94
N TYR A 317 -3.91 -10.48 -8.14
CA TYR A 317 -3.26 -9.19 -8.39
C TYR A 317 -2.35 -9.27 -9.61
N TYR A 318 -2.33 -8.19 -10.39
CA TYR A 318 -1.36 -7.99 -11.46
C TYR A 318 -0.88 -6.54 -11.52
N GLN A 319 0.38 -6.36 -11.94
CA GLN A 319 1.02 -5.07 -12.14
C GLN A 319 2.04 -5.18 -13.28
N ASP A 320 1.83 -4.42 -14.34
CA ASP A 320 2.68 -4.49 -15.55
C ASP A 320 3.89 -3.55 -15.52
N ILE A 321 4.03 -2.71 -14.49
CA ILE A 321 5.02 -1.61 -14.49
C ILE A 321 6.44 -2.06 -14.80
N ASP A 322 6.85 -3.23 -14.34
CA ASP A 322 8.20 -3.74 -14.56
C ASP A 322 8.45 -4.13 -16.03
N LYS A 323 7.37 -4.42 -16.78
CA LYS A 323 7.39 -4.79 -18.20
C LYS A 323 7.24 -3.58 -19.13
N VAL A 324 6.88 -2.40 -18.62
CA VAL A 324 6.66 -1.19 -19.40
C VAL A 324 7.88 -0.28 -19.32
N ALA A 325 8.53 -0.02 -20.45
CA ALA A 325 9.62 0.96 -20.53
C ALA A 325 9.07 2.39 -20.55
N ALA A 326 9.87 3.37 -20.09
CA ALA A 326 9.52 4.78 -20.25
C ALA A 326 9.40 5.13 -21.74
N GLY A 327 8.29 5.78 -22.11
CA GLY A 327 8.00 6.10 -23.53
C GLY A 327 7.54 4.90 -24.36
N ALA A 328 7.23 3.75 -23.74
CA ALA A 328 6.73 2.57 -24.44
C ALA A 328 5.47 2.93 -25.26
N ARG A 329 5.48 2.58 -26.55
CA ARG A 329 4.39 2.84 -27.48
C ARG A 329 3.58 1.57 -27.69
N ALA A 330 2.26 1.66 -27.57
CA ALA A 330 1.36 0.58 -27.93
C ALA A 330 1.24 0.48 -29.47
N THR A 331 1.15 -0.75 -29.98
CA THR A 331 0.86 -1.08 -31.38
C THR A 331 -0.53 -1.64 -31.58
N SER A 332 -1.13 -2.18 -30.52
CA SER A 332 -2.53 -2.59 -30.50
C SER A 332 -3.10 -2.59 -29.08
N ILE A 333 -4.41 -2.42 -28.99
CA ILE A 333 -5.21 -2.64 -27.79
C ILE A 333 -6.24 -3.73 -28.11
N SER A 334 -6.53 -4.62 -27.17
CA SER A 334 -7.45 -5.76 -27.38
C SER A 334 -8.40 -5.95 -26.19
N LEU A 335 -9.54 -6.54 -26.48
CA LEU A 335 -10.55 -6.96 -25.52
C LEU A 335 -11.04 -8.37 -25.87
N ARG A 336 -11.40 -9.12 -24.83
CA ARG A 336 -12.36 -10.22 -24.95
C ARG A 336 -13.58 -9.85 -24.15
N SER A 337 -14.75 -10.00 -24.73
CA SER A 337 -16.00 -9.64 -24.07
C SER A 337 -17.20 -10.41 -24.63
N GLY A 338 -18.16 -10.67 -23.75
CA GLY A 338 -19.52 -11.07 -24.04
C GLY A 338 -20.47 -10.04 -23.45
N SER A 339 -21.24 -10.42 -22.44
CA SER A 339 -22.03 -9.46 -21.64
C SER A 339 -21.17 -8.66 -20.64
N ARG A 340 -19.94 -9.11 -20.39
CA ARG A 340 -18.94 -8.45 -19.53
C ARG A 340 -17.58 -8.46 -20.23
N VAL A 341 -16.59 -7.84 -19.60
CA VAL A 341 -15.20 -7.86 -20.06
C VAL A 341 -14.51 -9.07 -19.45
N ASP A 342 -14.14 -10.01 -20.31
CA ASP A 342 -13.42 -11.21 -19.90
C ASP A 342 -11.91 -10.96 -19.84
N GLN A 343 -11.35 -10.12 -20.76
CA GLN A 343 -9.93 -9.84 -20.83
C GLN A 343 -9.66 -8.45 -21.44
N VAL A 344 -8.60 -7.82 -20.93
CA VAL A 344 -7.97 -6.65 -21.53
C VAL A 344 -6.55 -6.98 -21.96
N GLY A 345 -6.08 -6.39 -23.08
CA GLY A 345 -4.72 -6.61 -23.54
C GLY A 345 -4.15 -5.41 -24.30
N ILE A 346 -2.82 -5.26 -24.27
CA ILE A 346 -2.06 -4.27 -25.03
C ILE A 346 -0.77 -4.91 -25.54
N THR A 347 -0.41 -4.61 -26.79
CA THR A 347 0.87 -5.01 -27.36
C THR A 347 1.74 -3.77 -27.54
N LEU A 348 2.97 -3.81 -27.05
CA LEU A 348 3.95 -2.73 -27.14
C LEU A 348 4.82 -2.89 -28.40
N ALA A 349 5.49 -1.82 -28.79
CA ALA A 349 6.30 -1.79 -30.02
C ALA A 349 7.56 -2.67 -29.97
N ASP A 350 8.00 -3.06 -28.79
CA ASP A 350 9.09 -4.02 -28.56
C ASP A 350 8.64 -5.48 -28.66
N GLY A 351 7.35 -5.73 -28.90
CA GLY A 351 6.74 -7.05 -28.98
C GLY A 351 6.16 -7.57 -27.67
N THR A 352 6.33 -6.85 -26.55
CA THR A 352 5.75 -7.21 -25.26
C THR A 352 4.23 -7.20 -25.36
N THR A 353 3.57 -8.28 -24.98
CA THR A 353 2.11 -8.38 -24.89
C THR A 353 1.72 -8.56 -23.42
N LEU A 354 0.84 -7.68 -22.96
CA LEU A 354 0.32 -7.63 -21.60
C LEU A 354 -1.17 -7.94 -21.66
N THR A 355 -1.61 -9.03 -21.01
CA THR A 355 -3.01 -9.48 -21.04
C THR A 355 -3.44 -9.93 -19.65
N HIS A 356 -4.66 -9.51 -19.23
CA HIS A 356 -5.22 -9.84 -17.93
C HIS A 356 -6.70 -10.21 -18.06
N GLY A 357 -7.09 -11.30 -17.40
CA GLY A 357 -8.41 -11.91 -17.47
C GLY A 357 -8.40 -13.26 -18.20
N GLY A 358 -9.58 -13.83 -18.37
CA GLY A 358 -9.77 -15.16 -18.93
C GLY A 358 -9.95 -15.19 -20.44
N THR A 359 -10.33 -16.37 -20.95
CA THR A 359 -10.48 -16.65 -22.38
C THR A 359 -11.92 -16.63 -22.88
N GLY A 360 -12.86 -16.20 -22.02
CA GLY A 360 -14.28 -16.05 -22.34
C GLY A 360 -14.55 -15.04 -23.46
N GLY A 361 -15.81 -14.90 -23.84
CA GLY A 361 -16.27 -13.90 -24.80
C GLY A 361 -15.63 -13.97 -26.20
N THR A 362 -15.90 -12.94 -26.98
CA THR A 362 -15.35 -12.77 -28.32
C THR A 362 -14.16 -11.83 -28.31
N ALA A 363 -13.07 -12.20 -28.97
CA ALA A 363 -11.90 -11.35 -29.09
C ALA A 363 -12.13 -10.23 -30.12
N SER A 364 -11.67 -9.03 -29.79
CA SER A 364 -11.63 -7.87 -30.67
C SER A 364 -10.35 -7.08 -30.42
N SER A 365 -9.87 -6.36 -31.42
CA SER A 365 -8.65 -5.56 -31.29
C SER A 365 -8.69 -4.33 -32.19
N LEU A 366 -7.91 -3.31 -31.81
CA LEU A 366 -7.66 -2.12 -32.60
C LEU A 366 -6.14 -2.00 -32.79
N THR A 367 -5.70 -2.10 -34.03
CA THR A 367 -4.31 -1.84 -34.39
C THR A 367 -4.07 -0.33 -34.46
N LEU A 368 -3.00 0.14 -33.86
CA LEU A 368 -2.64 1.55 -33.73
C LEU A 368 -1.60 1.94 -34.79
N GLY A 369 -1.86 3.02 -35.50
CA GLY A 369 -0.89 3.63 -36.41
C GLY A 369 0.34 4.19 -35.68
N SER A 370 1.35 4.60 -36.45
CA SER A 370 2.64 5.07 -35.87
C SER A 370 2.51 6.33 -35.01
N SER A 371 1.51 7.18 -35.28
CA SER A 371 1.19 8.39 -34.48
C SER A 371 -0.03 8.23 -33.58
N GLU A 372 -0.64 7.05 -33.59
CA GLU A 372 -1.85 6.76 -32.85
C GLU A 372 -1.51 6.10 -31.50
N TYR A 373 -2.23 6.49 -30.47
CA TYR A 373 -2.04 6.00 -29.09
C TYR A 373 -3.34 6.11 -28.29
N VAL A 374 -3.49 5.23 -27.30
CA VAL A 374 -4.68 5.20 -26.42
C VAL A 374 -4.57 6.30 -25.38
N THR A 375 -5.60 7.16 -25.31
CA THR A 375 -5.66 8.30 -24.38
C THR A 375 -6.65 8.10 -23.27
N THR A 376 -7.72 7.36 -23.50
CA THR A 376 -8.87 7.32 -22.58
C THR A 376 -9.44 5.91 -22.52
N ALA A 377 -9.85 5.52 -21.33
CA ALA A 377 -10.66 4.33 -21.08
C ALA A 377 -11.92 4.73 -20.30
N TYR A 378 -13.08 4.35 -20.83
CA TYR A 378 -14.37 4.44 -20.15
C TYR A 378 -14.76 3.03 -19.71
N LEU A 379 -14.97 2.87 -18.40
CA LEU A 379 -15.22 1.60 -17.74
C LEU A 379 -16.56 1.65 -17.03
N CYS A 380 -17.30 0.53 -17.04
CA CYS A 380 -18.45 0.35 -16.15
C CYS A 380 -18.31 -0.96 -15.38
N GLU A 381 -18.65 -0.94 -14.10
CA GLU A 381 -18.69 -2.14 -13.25
C GLU A 381 -20.13 -2.57 -12.97
N GLY A 382 -20.28 -3.78 -12.50
CA GLY A 382 -21.55 -4.36 -12.10
C GLY A 382 -21.33 -5.63 -11.28
N VAL A 383 -22.42 -6.18 -10.73
CA VAL A 383 -22.36 -7.37 -9.88
C VAL A 383 -22.89 -8.58 -10.63
N LYS A 384 -22.14 -9.68 -10.61
CA LYS A 384 -22.57 -11.00 -11.04
C LYS A 384 -22.15 -12.05 -10.02
N ASP A 385 -23.10 -12.89 -9.58
CA ASP A 385 -22.87 -13.95 -8.61
C ASP A 385 -22.21 -13.42 -7.32
N SER A 386 -22.68 -12.25 -6.86
CA SER A 386 -22.16 -11.50 -5.70
C SER A 386 -20.72 -10.97 -5.88
N HIS A 387 -20.17 -10.97 -7.08
CA HIS A 387 -18.86 -10.44 -7.40
C HIS A 387 -18.97 -9.19 -8.27
N THR A 388 -18.36 -8.09 -7.84
CA THR A 388 -18.18 -6.89 -8.68
C THR A 388 -17.11 -7.16 -9.72
N ARG A 389 -17.39 -6.80 -11.00
CA ARG A 389 -16.51 -7.05 -12.16
C ARG A 389 -16.64 -5.91 -13.16
N ILE A 390 -15.72 -5.85 -14.11
CA ILE A 390 -15.81 -4.91 -15.23
C ILE A 390 -16.83 -5.44 -16.25
N PHE A 391 -17.94 -4.72 -16.39
CA PHE A 391 -19.03 -5.05 -17.31
C PHE A 391 -18.85 -4.43 -18.68
N TYR A 392 -18.18 -3.28 -18.77
CA TYR A 392 -17.94 -2.61 -20.03
C TYR A 392 -16.59 -1.91 -20.01
N ALA A 393 -15.91 -1.94 -21.15
CA ALA A 393 -14.72 -1.14 -21.40
C ALA A 393 -14.76 -0.54 -22.80
N LYS A 394 -14.39 0.75 -22.91
CA LYS A 394 -14.22 1.44 -24.18
C LYS A 394 -12.92 2.24 -24.15
N PHE A 395 -12.00 1.88 -25.02
CA PHE A 395 -10.76 2.62 -25.25
C PHE A 395 -10.94 3.61 -26.40
N THR A 396 -10.34 4.80 -26.25
CA THR A 396 -10.36 5.84 -27.27
C THR A 396 -8.93 6.32 -27.54
N THR A 397 -8.58 6.48 -28.83
CA THR A 397 -7.28 6.97 -29.24
C THR A 397 -7.28 8.49 -29.43
N ASN A 398 -6.08 9.07 -29.57
CA ASN A 398 -5.89 10.49 -29.91
C ASN A 398 -6.50 10.88 -31.27
N LEU A 399 -6.74 9.93 -32.17
CA LEU A 399 -7.38 10.14 -33.47
C LEU A 399 -8.89 9.90 -33.44
N GLY A 400 -9.46 9.54 -32.27
CA GLY A 400 -10.88 9.28 -32.10
C GLY A 400 -11.34 7.87 -32.46
N ASN A 401 -10.41 6.97 -32.84
CA ASN A 401 -10.73 5.57 -33.04
C ASN A 401 -11.05 4.90 -31.69
N THR A 402 -11.94 3.93 -31.69
CA THR A 402 -12.41 3.29 -30.47
C THR A 402 -12.42 1.77 -30.57
N LEU A 403 -12.16 1.10 -29.44
CA LEU A 403 -12.41 -0.31 -29.22
C LEU A 403 -13.31 -0.44 -28.00
N ALA A 404 -14.43 -1.15 -28.10
CA ALA A 404 -15.36 -1.30 -26.99
C ALA A 404 -15.92 -2.72 -26.91
N GLY A 405 -16.29 -3.14 -25.70
CA GLY A 405 -16.89 -4.45 -25.43
C GLY A 405 -17.59 -4.52 -24.09
N GLY A 406 -18.51 -5.50 -23.95
CA GLY A 406 -19.34 -5.69 -22.76
C GLY A 406 -20.65 -4.89 -22.79
N THR A 407 -21.28 -4.74 -21.64
CA THR A 407 -22.58 -4.06 -21.46
C THR A 407 -22.45 -2.93 -20.45
N THR A 408 -22.86 -1.73 -20.83
CA THR A 408 -22.84 -0.56 -19.92
C THR A 408 -23.79 -0.74 -18.74
N THR A 409 -23.41 -0.21 -17.60
CA THR A 409 -24.21 -0.16 -16.37
C THR A 409 -24.39 1.29 -15.92
N SER A 410 -24.95 1.50 -14.76
CA SER A 410 -25.11 2.84 -14.15
C SER A 410 -23.88 3.30 -13.40
N ASP A 411 -22.94 2.39 -13.05
CA ASP A 411 -21.72 2.71 -12.32
C ASP A 411 -20.52 2.69 -13.27
N CYS A 412 -20.07 3.89 -13.65
CA CYS A 412 -19.07 4.03 -14.68
C CYS A 412 -18.09 5.17 -14.36
N VAL A 413 -16.85 5.01 -14.84
CA VAL A 413 -15.78 5.98 -14.68
C VAL A 413 -15.01 6.18 -15.99
N THR A 414 -14.45 7.36 -16.16
CA THR A 414 -13.51 7.65 -17.25
C THR A 414 -12.12 7.85 -16.65
N ARG A 415 -11.13 7.17 -17.23
CA ARG A 415 -9.71 7.35 -16.93
C ARG A 415 -9.02 7.93 -18.18
N THR A 416 -8.37 9.08 -18.00
CA THR A 416 -7.73 9.79 -19.11
C THR A 416 -6.26 10.00 -18.81
N ALA A 417 -5.40 9.59 -19.74
CA ALA A 417 -3.97 9.86 -19.66
C ALA A 417 -3.71 11.38 -19.66
N PRO A 418 -2.78 11.89 -18.84
CA PRO A 418 -2.41 13.30 -18.86
C PRO A 418 -1.99 13.75 -20.27
N SER A 419 -2.08 15.05 -20.55
CA SER A 419 -1.67 15.61 -21.85
C SER A 419 -0.21 15.26 -22.15
N GLY A 420 0.06 14.72 -23.32
CA GLY A 420 1.38 14.22 -23.74
C GLY A 420 1.72 12.81 -23.23
N TRP A 421 0.74 12.12 -22.64
CA TRP A 421 0.89 10.75 -22.13
C TRP A 421 -0.02 9.77 -22.87
N GLN A 422 0.21 8.48 -22.67
CA GLN A 422 -0.54 7.39 -23.27
C GLN A 422 -0.72 6.25 -22.27
N ILE A 423 -1.75 5.43 -22.47
CA ILE A 423 -1.91 4.15 -21.78
C ILE A 423 -0.91 3.16 -22.39
N ALA A 424 -0.11 2.50 -21.55
CA ALA A 424 0.93 1.57 -21.95
C ALA A 424 0.92 0.24 -21.17
N GLY A 425 0.03 0.06 -20.23
CA GLY A 425 -0.10 -1.16 -19.42
C GLY A 425 -1.23 -1.06 -18.41
N PHE A 426 -1.35 -2.07 -17.61
CA PHE A 426 -2.45 -2.23 -16.66
C PHE A 426 -1.96 -2.61 -15.27
N HIS A 427 -2.81 -2.37 -14.27
CA HIS A 427 -2.68 -2.91 -12.94
C HIS A 427 -4.09 -3.18 -12.36
N GLY A 428 -4.23 -4.18 -11.51
CA GLY A 428 -5.54 -4.51 -10.97
C GLY A 428 -5.64 -5.95 -10.50
N ARG A 429 -6.83 -6.54 -10.70
CA ARG A 429 -7.14 -7.92 -10.33
C ARG A 429 -7.93 -8.61 -11.46
N SER A 430 -7.64 -9.89 -11.69
CA SER A 430 -8.35 -10.69 -12.68
C SER A 430 -8.24 -12.18 -12.38
N GLY A 431 -9.26 -12.91 -12.78
CA GLY A 431 -9.30 -14.37 -12.80
C GLY A 431 -9.82 -14.84 -14.16
N ASP A 432 -10.95 -15.54 -14.16
CA ASP A 432 -11.66 -15.94 -15.39
C ASP A 432 -12.29 -14.75 -16.14
N GLU A 433 -12.43 -13.62 -15.47
CA GLU A 433 -12.93 -12.35 -16.01
C GLU A 433 -12.04 -11.19 -15.48
N LEU A 434 -12.24 -9.99 -16.01
CA LEU A 434 -11.58 -8.79 -15.52
C LEU A 434 -12.33 -8.25 -14.31
N ASP A 435 -11.74 -8.34 -13.13
CA ASP A 435 -12.39 -7.98 -11.87
C ASP A 435 -12.15 -6.49 -11.53
N LYS A 436 -10.90 -6.03 -11.60
CA LYS A 436 -10.48 -4.65 -11.30
C LYS A 436 -9.39 -4.21 -12.27
N VAL A 437 -9.44 -2.96 -12.74
CA VAL A 437 -8.43 -2.42 -13.66
C VAL A 437 -8.12 -0.96 -13.40
N GLY A 438 -6.84 -0.64 -13.46
CA GLY A 438 -6.27 0.70 -13.59
C GLY A 438 -5.23 0.69 -14.70
N PHE A 439 -4.75 1.87 -15.08
CA PHE A 439 -3.89 2.05 -16.22
C PHE A 439 -2.52 2.59 -15.83
N ILE A 440 -1.51 2.08 -16.49
CA ILE A 440 -0.16 2.64 -16.45
C ILE A 440 -0.03 3.63 -17.59
N TYR A 441 0.25 4.87 -17.23
CA TYR A 441 0.53 5.93 -18.17
C TYR A 441 2.04 6.13 -18.28
N THR A 442 2.51 6.39 -19.51
CA THR A 442 3.88 6.81 -19.78
C THR A 442 3.92 8.00 -20.74
N LYS A 443 4.96 8.83 -20.61
CA LYS A 443 5.18 9.95 -21.54
C LYS A 443 5.42 9.43 -22.97
N ARG A 444 5.05 10.26 -23.92
CA ARG A 444 5.29 10.03 -25.36
C ARG A 444 6.65 10.55 -25.74
#